data_210b2c0cb0a79b08b64d50eb740fe00f
#
_entry.id   210b2c0cb0a79b08b64d50eb740fe00f
#
_cell.length_a   1.000
_cell.length_b   1.000
_cell.length_c   1.000
_cell.angle_alpha   90.00
_cell.angle_beta   90.00
_cell.angle_gamma   90.00
#
_symmetry.space_group_name_H-M   'P 1'
#
loop_
_entity.id
_entity.type
_entity.pdbx_description
1 polymer ?
#
loop_
_entity_poly.entity_id
_entity_poly.type
_entity_poly.pdbx_seq_one_letter_code
_entity_poly.pdbx_strand_id
1 'polypeptide(L)'
;MKLLLVDDEEYVIESIKRNLDLTETGVSEVYTAFSVQQAKNIMGMVDIDIVISDIVMPGGTGFDFVEWVRKEELKVQVIFLTSYAEFDYARRAIQLNSVDYLLKPIDFEKLKEAVQRAAESVAKEKKIQDLRQESIKWNQNRKILQQDIWKNVLKSGFSEEKFCETAAQRQLPYGPGHYFRLICLMPEIKSNKREMWDTATMEFVIENVLSELYEETDIAVDTVFYQEPGIYWIVTQSKEKAFPQDGGRDCEILRQFVAWMNEKIYPELWCGAGQWESVLGMQKQSRNLQKMREGSLSVRNEVLFLNEFQAPQTSYENKELDVWKALLSEEKPEELLERLQKYLDRTEREGMITRELLVALRTDLTQVVYAWLSEREIKAYALFADADMENLHRNSLYGREEMMEYAGVLVRKAVQYRQYINKSDSVTSQVCAYIDAHYREEIHREELGELVFLNTDYLSRIFKKEKGISISNYIIQKRVEEAKKLLTQSTLPINTVSLYVGYSNFSYFTKMFKDNTGYAPLECRRSFSEK
;
A
#
# COMPACT_ATOMS: atom_id res chain seq x y z
N MET A 1 37.77 6.96 -17.92
CA MET A 1 36.77 7.11 -19.01
C MET A 1 37.07 6.07 -20.08
N LYS A 2 36.02 5.68 -20.85
CA LYS A 2 36.13 4.66 -21.91
C LYS A 2 36.02 5.32 -23.28
N LEU A 3 36.98 5.07 -24.13
CA LEU A 3 37.08 5.60 -25.48
C LEU A 3 36.78 4.50 -26.50
N LEU A 4 35.94 4.78 -27.50
CA LEU A 4 35.69 3.91 -28.65
C LEU A 4 36.30 4.57 -29.90
N LEU A 5 37.19 3.85 -30.58
CA LEU A 5 37.73 4.21 -31.89
C LEU A 5 36.99 3.44 -32.97
N VAL A 6 36.43 4.15 -33.97
CA VAL A 6 35.65 3.55 -35.06
C VAL A 6 36.29 3.98 -36.40
N ASP A 7 36.92 3.07 -37.09
CA ASP A 7 37.56 3.31 -38.40
C ASP A 7 37.72 1.97 -39.10
N ASP A 8 37.44 1.87 -40.39
CA ASP A 8 37.59 0.62 -41.16
C ASP A 8 39.07 0.30 -41.47
N GLU A 9 39.93 1.31 -41.37
CA GLU A 9 41.39 1.15 -41.55
C GLU A 9 42.09 0.81 -40.22
N GLU A 10 42.47 -0.45 -40.00
CA GLU A 10 43.17 -0.91 -38.81
C GLU A 10 44.44 -0.08 -38.51
N TYR A 11 45.14 0.33 -39.54
CA TYR A 11 46.35 1.18 -39.43
C TYR A 11 46.06 2.53 -38.78
N VAL A 12 44.91 3.15 -39.04
CA VAL A 12 44.51 4.43 -38.43
C VAL A 12 44.29 4.24 -36.93
N ILE A 13 43.52 3.21 -36.54
CA ILE A 13 43.29 2.86 -35.14
C ILE A 13 44.59 2.61 -34.39
N GLU A 14 45.49 1.83 -34.96
CA GLU A 14 46.81 1.54 -34.35
C GLU A 14 47.70 2.79 -34.29
N SER A 15 47.61 3.67 -35.29
CA SER A 15 48.33 4.95 -35.27
C SER A 15 47.82 5.88 -34.15
N ILE A 16 46.53 5.95 -33.93
CA ILE A 16 45.95 6.72 -32.82
C ILE A 16 46.39 6.15 -31.48
N LYS A 17 46.31 4.84 -31.27
CA LYS A 17 46.73 4.19 -30.03
C LYS A 17 48.23 4.41 -29.71
N ARG A 18 49.09 4.48 -30.72
CA ARG A 18 50.54 4.66 -30.52
C ARG A 18 50.95 6.11 -30.25
N ASN A 19 50.28 7.06 -30.91
CA ASN A 19 50.72 8.46 -30.89
C ASN A 19 49.93 9.35 -29.96
N LEU A 20 48.73 8.88 -29.49
CA LEU A 20 47.91 9.61 -28.53
C LEU A 20 48.22 9.12 -27.10
N ASP A 21 48.86 9.95 -26.31
CA ASP A 21 49.03 9.67 -24.88
C ASP A 21 47.70 9.87 -24.15
N LEU A 22 46.98 8.75 -23.94
CA LEU A 22 45.69 8.72 -23.32
C LEU A 22 45.71 8.85 -21.79
N THR A 23 46.90 8.68 -21.18
CA THR A 23 47.01 8.74 -19.70
C THR A 23 46.76 10.13 -19.17
N GLU A 24 47.19 11.17 -19.90
CA GLU A 24 46.95 12.57 -19.55
C GLU A 24 45.52 13.04 -19.77
N THR A 25 44.73 12.31 -20.56
CA THR A 25 43.32 12.66 -20.87
C THR A 25 42.29 12.01 -19.94
N GLY A 26 42.74 11.16 -19.00
CA GLY A 26 41.83 10.43 -18.09
C GLY A 26 41.08 9.25 -18.73
N VAL A 27 41.48 8.85 -19.95
CA VAL A 27 40.95 7.65 -20.62
C VAL A 27 41.68 6.42 -20.04
N SER A 28 40.91 5.48 -19.51
CA SER A 28 41.41 4.26 -18.86
C SER A 28 41.30 3.02 -19.74
N GLU A 29 40.35 2.99 -20.67
CA GLU A 29 40.11 1.85 -21.55
C GLU A 29 39.81 2.33 -22.97
N VAL A 30 40.35 1.60 -23.95
CA VAL A 30 40.15 1.89 -25.37
C VAL A 30 39.52 0.67 -26.04
N TYR A 31 38.40 0.88 -26.66
CA TYR A 31 37.68 -0.10 -27.48
C TYR A 31 37.86 0.25 -28.96
N THR A 32 37.77 -0.74 -29.83
CA THR A 32 37.94 -0.55 -31.27
C THR A 32 36.83 -1.23 -32.06
N ALA A 33 36.37 -0.56 -33.10
CA ALA A 33 35.39 -1.07 -34.02
C ALA A 33 35.78 -0.74 -35.46
N PHE A 34 35.63 -1.70 -36.37
CA PHE A 34 35.97 -1.57 -37.79
C PHE A 34 34.74 -1.37 -38.68
N SER A 35 33.59 -1.16 -38.07
CA SER A 35 32.35 -0.87 -38.78
C SER A 35 31.32 -0.26 -37.82
N VAL A 36 30.32 0.43 -38.36
CA VAL A 36 29.19 0.97 -37.62
C VAL A 36 28.46 -0.11 -36.83
N GLN A 37 28.26 -1.32 -37.41
CA GLN A 37 27.57 -2.40 -36.72
C GLN A 37 28.34 -2.91 -35.49
N GLN A 38 29.69 -3.01 -35.63
CA GLN A 38 30.54 -3.42 -34.50
C GLN A 38 30.56 -2.35 -33.40
N ALA A 39 30.59 -1.06 -33.78
CA ALA A 39 30.50 0.05 -32.84
C ALA A 39 29.19 0.03 -32.03
N LYS A 40 28.04 -0.19 -32.70
CA LYS A 40 26.73 -0.34 -32.03
C LYS A 40 26.70 -1.53 -31.06
N ASN A 41 27.27 -2.67 -31.46
CA ASN A 41 27.34 -3.84 -30.58
C ASN A 41 28.17 -3.57 -29.32
N ILE A 42 29.32 -2.88 -29.45
CA ILE A 42 30.17 -2.51 -28.30
C ILE A 42 29.41 -1.56 -27.37
N MET A 43 28.74 -0.53 -27.92
CA MET A 43 27.97 0.42 -27.12
C MET A 43 26.75 -0.21 -26.43
N GLY A 44 26.21 -1.31 -26.96
CA GLY A 44 25.18 -2.08 -26.30
C GLY A 44 25.68 -2.93 -25.12
N MET A 45 26.99 -3.13 -24.99
CA MET A 45 27.62 -3.94 -23.94
C MET A 45 28.43 -3.13 -22.94
N VAL A 46 28.90 -1.95 -23.36
CA VAL A 46 29.82 -1.12 -22.58
C VAL A 46 29.40 0.34 -22.65
N ASP A 47 29.33 0.97 -21.49
CA ASP A 47 29.09 2.40 -21.41
C ASP A 47 30.33 3.15 -21.88
N ILE A 48 30.29 3.71 -23.10
CA ILE A 48 31.33 4.49 -23.72
C ILE A 48 31.15 5.96 -23.39
N ASP A 49 32.24 6.65 -23.00
CA ASP A 49 32.21 8.07 -22.66
C ASP A 49 32.54 8.96 -23.87
N ILE A 50 33.50 8.51 -24.71
CA ILE A 50 34.03 9.27 -25.85
C ILE A 50 34.09 8.35 -27.09
N VAL A 51 33.67 8.85 -28.23
CA VAL A 51 33.81 8.18 -29.52
C VAL A 51 34.65 9.03 -30.46
N ILE A 52 35.64 8.40 -31.09
CA ILE A 52 36.33 8.96 -32.27
C ILE A 52 35.91 8.10 -33.47
N SER A 53 35.27 8.69 -34.44
CA SER A 53 34.70 7.94 -35.58
C SER A 53 35.14 8.52 -36.91
N ASP A 54 35.59 7.64 -37.84
CA ASP A 54 35.64 8.04 -39.24
C ASP A 54 34.23 8.30 -39.78
N ILE A 55 34.14 9.21 -40.72
CA ILE A 55 32.87 9.56 -41.38
C ILE A 55 32.53 8.56 -42.47
N VAL A 56 33.50 8.15 -43.28
CA VAL A 56 33.27 7.32 -44.48
C VAL A 56 33.78 5.91 -44.26
N MET A 57 32.91 4.98 -44.04
CA MET A 57 33.23 3.58 -43.83
C MET A 57 32.39 2.67 -44.71
N PRO A 58 32.91 1.49 -45.13
CA PRO A 58 32.08 0.50 -45.84
C PRO A 58 30.88 0.02 -45.02
N GLY A 59 29.70 0.10 -45.58
CA GLY A 59 28.46 -0.41 -44.93
C GLY A 59 27.77 0.56 -43.97
N GLY A 60 28.18 1.84 -43.95
CA GLY A 60 27.49 2.89 -43.17
C GLY A 60 28.41 4.04 -42.82
N THR A 61 27.87 5.23 -42.62
CA THR A 61 28.67 6.41 -42.25
C THR A 61 28.78 6.62 -40.73
N GLY A 62 29.88 7.27 -40.32
CA GLY A 62 30.01 7.72 -38.92
C GLY A 62 28.86 8.64 -38.46
N PHE A 63 28.26 9.37 -39.39
CA PHE A 63 27.08 10.16 -39.10
C PHE A 63 25.85 9.30 -38.78
N ASP A 64 25.59 8.23 -39.53
CA ASP A 64 24.48 7.29 -39.29
C ASP A 64 24.67 6.60 -37.92
N PHE A 65 25.91 6.36 -37.54
CA PHE A 65 26.23 5.83 -36.22
C PHE A 65 25.89 6.84 -35.11
N VAL A 66 26.32 8.07 -35.25
CA VAL A 66 26.08 9.11 -34.23
C VAL A 66 24.60 9.53 -34.18
N GLU A 67 23.89 9.55 -35.31
CA GLU A 67 22.43 9.73 -35.33
C GLU A 67 21.72 8.64 -34.52
N TRP A 68 22.15 7.39 -34.66
CA TRP A 68 21.66 6.29 -33.84
C TRP A 68 21.97 6.53 -32.36
N VAL A 69 23.21 6.91 -32.00
CA VAL A 69 23.61 7.25 -30.63
C VAL A 69 22.71 8.33 -30.01
N ARG A 70 22.38 9.37 -30.78
CA ARG A 70 21.48 10.45 -30.33
C ARG A 70 20.04 9.99 -30.20
N LYS A 71 19.58 9.12 -31.09
CA LYS A 71 18.21 8.54 -31.05
C LYS A 71 18.01 7.63 -29.83
N GLU A 72 19.04 6.88 -29.45
CA GLU A 72 19.05 6.06 -28.24
C GLU A 72 19.33 6.87 -26.96
N GLU A 73 19.42 8.21 -27.05
CA GLU A 73 19.69 9.13 -25.94
C GLU A 73 20.98 8.83 -25.17
N LEU A 74 21.96 8.16 -25.82
CA LEU A 74 23.23 7.82 -25.21
C LEU A 74 24.10 9.07 -25.03
N LYS A 75 24.55 9.30 -23.81
CA LYS A 75 25.37 10.47 -23.42
C LYS A 75 26.83 10.20 -23.72
N VAL A 76 27.24 10.49 -24.93
CA VAL A 76 28.59 10.25 -25.42
C VAL A 76 29.12 11.48 -26.13
N GLN A 77 30.38 11.81 -25.89
CA GLN A 77 31.10 12.86 -26.60
C GLN A 77 31.71 12.31 -27.90
N VAL A 78 31.52 13.02 -29.01
CA VAL A 78 31.90 12.51 -30.34
C VAL A 78 32.90 13.44 -31.00
N ILE A 79 33.96 12.85 -31.59
CA ILE A 79 34.94 13.51 -32.43
C ILE A 79 34.95 12.80 -33.79
N PHE A 80 34.79 13.53 -34.87
CA PHE A 80 34.83 12.95 -36.21
C PHE A 80 36.23 13.08 -36.84
N LEU A 81 36.64 12.04 -37.55
CA LEU A 81 37.81 12.03 -38.45
C LEU A 81 37.32 11.92 -39.88
N THR A 82 38.00 12.54 -40.85
CA THR A 82 37.62 12.45 -42.24
C THR A 82 38.78 12.74 -43.19
N SER A 83 38.78 12.10 -44.33
CA SER A 83 39.74 12.37 -45.44
C SER A 83 39.25 13.52 -46.36
N TYR A 84 38.04 14.03 -46.14
CA TYR A 84 37.43 15.01 -47.06
C TYR A 84 37.18 16.34 -46.34
N ALA A 85 37.69 17.44 -46.88
CA ALA A 85 37.47 18.79 -46.38
C ALA A 85 36.18 19.38 -46.99
N GLU A 86 35.05 18.71 -46.79
CA GLU A 86 33.77 19.17 -47.33
C GLU A 86 33.00 19.99 -46.30
N PHE A 87 32.46 21.12 -46.73
CA PHE A 87 31.68 22.03 -45.88
C PHE A 87 30.45 21.36 -45.27
N ASP A 88 29.81 20.48 -46.06
CA ASP A 88 28.58 19.78 -45.62
C ASP A 88 28.87 18.78 -44.51
N TYR A 89 30.02 18.14 -44.47
CA TYR A 89 30.43 17.25 -43.36
C TYR A 89 30.67 18.02 -42.04
N ALA A 90 31.35 19.17 -42.13
CA ALA A 90 31.54 20.03 -40.96
C ALA A 90 30.19 20.53 -40.40
N ARG A 91 29.25 20.94 -41.27
CA ARG A 91 27.90 21.37 -40.90
C ARG A 91 27.12 20.26 -40.22
N ARG A 92 27.18 19.02 -40.73
CA ARG A 92 26.48 17.87 -40.16
C ARG A 92 27.09 17.46 -38.80
N ALA A 93 28.40 17.54 -38.64
CA ALA A 93 29.09 17.29 -37.37
C ALA A 93 28.60 18.27 -36.26
N ILE A 94 28.48 19.56 -36.60
CA ILE A 94 27.95 20.57 -35.69
C ILE A 94 26.49 20.28 -35.33
N GLN A 95 25.64 19.88 -36.28
CA GLN A 95 24.23 19.53 -36.03
C GLN A 95 24.08 18.32 -35.09
N LEU A 96 25.03 17.40 -35.11
CA LEU A 96 25.08 16.21 -34.24
C LEU A 96 25.76 16.48 -32.88
N ASN A 97 26.05 17.75 -32.57
CA ASN A 97 26.72 18.16 -31.34
C ASN A 97 28.02 17.37 -31.10
N SER A 98 28.87 17.26 -32.14
CA SER A 98 30.22 16.72 -31.97
C SER A 98 31.14 17.73 -31.26
N VAL A 99 32.13 17.21 -30.50
CA VAL A 99 33.14 18.03 -29.83
C VAL A 99 34.06 18.67 -30.84
N ASP A 100 34.43 17.90 -31.87
CA ASP A 100 35.32 18.38 -32.92
C ASP A 100 35.17 17.56 -34.21
N TYR A 101 35.81 18.10 -35.27
CA TYR A 101 35.89 17.53 -36.61
C TYR A 101 37.28 17.73 -37.14
N LEU A 102 38.05 16.65 -37.36
CA LEU A 102 39.46 16.67 -37.70
C LEU A 102 39.71 16.01 -39.07
N LEU A 103 40.61 16.61 -39.83
CA LEU A 103 41.00 16.10 -41.14
C LEU A 103 42.16 15.06 -41.04
N LYS A 104 42.08 14.00 -41.85
CA LYS A 104 43.22 13.11 -42.15
C LYS A 104 44.14 13.76 -43.21
N PRO A 105 45.51 13.73 -43.08
CA PRO A 105 46.26 12.99 -42.07
C PRO A 105 46.10 13.63 -40.66
N ILE A 106 46.00 12.79 -39.63
CA ILE A 106 45.68 13.19 -38.26
C ILE A 106 46.80 14.03 -37.68
N ASP A 107 46.45 15.23 -37.23
CA ASP A 107 47.28 16.06 -36.36
C ASP A 107 47.05 15.61 -34.91
N PHE A 108 47.98 14.84 -34.34
CA PHE A 108 47.86 14.23 -33.03
C PHE A 108 47.79 15.26 -31.89
N GLU A 109 48.36 16.45 -32.04
CA GLU A 109 48.21 17.51 -31.03
C GLU A 109 46.77 18.04 -30.99
N LYS A 110 46.16 18.29 -32.15
CA LYS A 110 44.75 18.69 -32.25
C LYS A 110 43.81 17.60 -31.78
N LEU A 111 44.10 16.32 -32.09
CA LEU A 111 43.32 15.20 -31.60
C LEU A 111 43.41 15.09 -30.08
N LYS A 112 44.59 15.27 -29.49
CA LYS A 112 44.79 15.30 -28.04
C LYS A 112 43.93 16.41 -27.37
N GLU A 113 44.00 17.63 -27.94
CA GLU A 113 43.18 18.75 -27.45
C GLU A 113 41.65 18.45 -27.54
N ALA A 114 41.19 17.84 -28.64
CA ALA A 114 39.81 17.46 -28.82
C ALA A 114 39.36 16.42 -27.78
N VAL A 115 40.20 15.39 -27.54
CA VAL A 115 39.93 14.36 -26.51
C VAL A 115 39.93 14.96 -25.12
N GLN A 116 40.82 15.91 -24.81
CA GLN A 116 40.84 16.61 -23.53
C GLN A 116 39.54 17.41 -23.31
N ARG A 117 39.07 18.17 -24.31
CA ARG A 117 37.79 18.89 -24.24
C ARG A 117 36.63 17.92 -24.04
N ALA A 118 36.63 16.78 -24.74
CA ALA A 118 35.62 15.73 -24.57
C ALA A 118 35.63 15.18 -23.14
N ALA A 119 36.81 14.88 -22.60
CA ALA A 119 37.00 14.36 -21.26
C ALA A 119 36.55 15.35 -20.17
N GLU A 120 36.87 16.62 -20.32
CA GLU A 120 36.39 17.69 -19.42
C GLU A 120 34.87 17.80 -19.42
N SER A 121 34.23 17.72 -20.61
CA SER A 121 32.79 17.73 -20.75
C SER A 121 32.15 16.56 -20.03
N VAL A 122 32.63 15.34 -20.25
CA VAL A 122 32.16 14.12 -19.55
C VAL A 122 32.34 14.24 -18.04
N ALA A 123 33.48 14.71 -17.56
CA ALA A 123 33.75 14.88 -16.14
C ALA A 123 32.79 15.90 -15.50
N LYS A 124 32.49 17.00 -16.20
CA LYS A 124 31.54 18.02 -15.74
C LYS A 124 30.12 17.48 -15.66
N GLU A 125 29.68 16.73 -16.68
CA GLU A 125 28.34 16.12 -16.69
C GLU A 125 28.19 15.09 -15.58
N LYS A 126 29.17 14.21 -15.37
CA LYS A 126 29.17 13.23 -14.28
C LYS A 126 29.08 13.92 -12.91
N LYS A 127 29.89 14.95 -12.70
CA LYS A 127 29.86 15.71 -11.44
C LYS A 127 28.51 16.35 -11.16
N ILE A 128 27.84 16.88 -12.20
CA ILE A 128 26.48 17.44 -12.07
C ILE A 128 25.47 16.35 -11.74
N GLN A 129 25.59 15.17 -12.34
CA GLN A 129 24.73 14.02 -12.04
C GLN A 129 24.93 13.51 -10.61
N ASP A 130 26.18 13.37 -10.16
CA ASP A 130 26.49 12.94 -8.80
C ASP A 130 25.92 13.93 -7.77
N LEU A 131 26.12 15.24 -7.98
CA LEU A 131 25.56 16.28 -7.11
C LEU A 131 24.01 16.26 -7.10
N ARG A 132 23.37 15.98 -8.23
CA ARG A 132 21.91 15.82 -8.29
C ARG A 132 21.46 14.58 -7.52
N GLN A 133 22.13 13.45 -7.68
CA GLN A 133 21.81 12.22 -6.94
C GLN A 133 22.05 12.38 -5.44
N GLU A 134 23.14 13.02 -5.03
CA GLU A 134 23.40 13.34 -3.62
C GLU A 134 22.32 14.27 -3.06
N SER A 135 21.91 15.28 -3.80
CA SER A 135 20.84 16.20 -3.40
C SER A 135 19.50 15.48 -3.24
N ILE A 136 19.15 14.57 -4.16
CA ILE A 136 17.92 13.76 -4.06
C ILE A 136 17.98 12.85 -2.82
N LYS A 137 19.08 12.14 -2.61
CA LYS A 137 19.28 11.28 -1.43
C LYS A 137 19.24 12.10 -0.13
N TRP A 138 19.87 13.28 -0.14
CA TRP A 138 19.85 14.18 1.01
C TRP A 138 18.42 14.66 1.33
N ASN A 139 17.65 15.07 0.32
CA ASN A 139 16.27 15.52 0.51
C ASN A 139 15.37 14.38 1.03
N GLN A 140 15.52 13.16 0.51
CA GLN A 140 14.80 11.99 1.01
C GLN A 140 15.16 11.66 2.46
N ASN A 141 16.44 11.65 2.80
CA ASN A 141 16.90 11.41 4.18
C ASN A 141 16.40 12.50 5.12
N ARG A 142 16.44 13.77 4.69
CA ARG A 142 15.94 14.90 5.47
C ARG A 142 14.45 14.74 5.79
N LYS A 143 13.63 14.36 4.82
CA LYS A 143 12.20 14.12 5.02
C LYS A 143 11.94 13.04 6.07
N ILE A 144 12.67 11.93 6.02
CA ILE A 144 12.57 10.86 7.03
C ILE A 144 12.93 11.38 8.42
N LEU A 145 14.00 12.16 8.54
CA LEU A 145 14.43 12.75 9.80
C LEU A 145 13.42 13.77 10.35
N GLN A 146 12.79 14.56 9.47
CA GLN A 146 11.70 15.47 9.84
C GLN A 146 10.48 14.72 10.35
N GLN A 147 10.03 13.69 9.63
CA GLN A 147 8.91 12.86 10.06
C GLN A 147 9.19 12.18 11.41
N ASP A 148 10.40 11.65 11.62
CA ASP A 148 10.76 10.98 12.88
C ASP A 148 10.76 11.94 14.08
N ILE A 149 11.33 13.14 13.92
CA ILE A 149 11.32 14.12 15.03
C ILE A 149 9.87 14.49 15.40
N TRP A 150 9.00 14.73 14.40
CA TRP A 150 7.61 15.07 14.63
C TRP A 150 6.80 13.93 15.24
N LYS A 151 6.98 12.69 14.79
CA LYS A 151 6.38 11.50 15.39
C LYS A 151 6.74 11.41 16.88
N ASN A 152 7.99 11.69 17.24
CA ASN A 152 8.44 11.69 18.62
C ASN A 152 7.86 12.87 19.44
N VAL A 153 7.79 14.08 18.85
CA VAL A 153 7.17 15.26 19.48
C VAL A 153 5.71 14.99 19.82
N LEU A 154 4.94 14.45 18.87
CA LEU A 154 3.51 14.18 19.07
C LEU A 154 3.26 13.04 20.08
N LYS A 155 4.14 12.04 20.12
CA LYS A 155 4.01 10.89 21.04
C LYS A 155 4.38 11.23 22.47
N SER A 156 5.54 11.83 22.69
CA SER A 156 6.16 11.95 24.03
C SER A 156 6.24 13.39 24.53
N GLY A 157 6.05 14.38 23.65
CA GLY A 157 6.37 15.76 23.90
C GLY A 157 7.89 16.00 23.93
N PHE A 158 8.28 17.22 23.68
CA PHE A 158 9.69 17.65 23.77
C PHE A 158 9.76 18.98 24.49
N SER A 159 10.82 19.20 25.29
CA SER A 159 11.19 20.55 25.65
C SER A 159 11.75 21.27 24.43
N GLU A 160 11.66 22.59 24.39
CA GLU A 160 12.19 23.38 23.28
C GLU A 160 13.70 23.15 23.11
N GLU A 161 14.45 23.06 24.21
CA GLU A 161 15.87 22.75 24.21
C GLU A 161 16.17 21.42 23.54
N LYS A 162 15.51 20.35 23.97
CA LYS A 162 15.70 19.00 23.42
C LYS A 162 15.31 18.93 21.93
N PHE A 163 14.27 19.66 21.53
CA PHE A 163 13.86 19.75 20.13
C PHE A 163 14.96 20.41 19.29
N CYS A 164 15.47 21.56 19.74
CA CYS A 164 16.54 22.27 19.04
C CYS A 164 17.85 21.47 18.99
N GLU A 165 18.23 20.80 20.08
CA GLU A 165 19.41 19.92 20.12
C GLU A 165 19.27 18.76 19.13
N THR A 166 18.13 18.07 19.15
CA THR A 166 17.85 16.96 18.21
C THR A 166 17.84 17.42 16.77
N ALA A 167 17.25 18.58 16.52
CA ALA A 167 17.22 19.21 15.20
C ALA A 167 18.64 19.55 14.69
N ALA A 168 19.47 20.14 15.55
CA ALA A 168 20.85 20.48 15.22
C ALA A 168 21.69 19.21 14.92
N GLN A 169 21.58 18.16 15.73
CA GLN A 169 22.25 16.87 15.48
C GLN A 169 21.84 16.24 14.14
N ARG A 170 20.61 16.46 13.70
CA ARG A 170 20.06 15.95 12.44
C ARG A 170 20.17 16.95 11.27
N GLN A 171 20.81 18.08 11.48
CA GLN A 171 20.96 19.18 10.51
C GLN A 171 19.62 19.69 9.96
N LEU A 172 18.57 19.68 10.79
CA LEU A 172 17.27 20.24 10.46
C LEU A 172 17.23 21.72 10.78
N PRO A 173 16.48 22.55 10.02
CA PRO A 173 16.51 24.02 10.12
C PRO A 173 15.63 24.56 11.27
N TYR A 174 15.49 23.83 12.35
CA TYR A 174 14.69 24.25 13.49
C TYR A 174 15.54 24.93 14.55
N GLY A 175 14.96 25.94 15.17
CA GLY A 175 15.61 26.67 16.26
C GLY A 175 14.58 27.34 17.16
N PRO A 176 15.04 28.06 18.20
CA PRO A 176 14.14 28.79 19.10
C PRO A 176 13.28 29.81 18.35
N GLY A 177 12.04 29.97 18.80
CA GLY A 177 11.11 30.96 18.23
C GLY A 177 10.45 30.56 16.91
N HIS A 178 10.54 29.29 16.49
CA HIS A 178 9.73 28.79 15.38
C HIS A 178 8.31 28.49 15.85
N TYR A 179 7.34 28.88 15.03
CA TYR A 179 5.94 28.57 15.22
C TYR A 179 5.48 27.54 14.21
N PHE A 180 4.70 26.60 14.72
CA PHE A 180 4.17 25.48 13.93
C PHE A 180 2.66 25.40 14.10
N ARG A 181 2.01 24.84 13.11
CA ARG A 181 0.61 24.46 13.17
C ARG A 181 0.46 23.00 12.80
N LEU A 182 -0.31 22.28 13.57
CA LEU A 182 -0.62 20.88 13.32
C LEU A 182 -1.99 20.76 12.66
N ILE A 183 -2.05 20.02 11.56
CA ILE A 183 -3.28 19.72 10.85
C ILE A 183 -3.44 18.20 10.82
N CYS A 184 -4.64 17.74 11.11
CA CYS A 184 -5.03 16.34 11.10
C CYS A 184 -6.00 16.11 9.95
N LEU A 185 -5.63 15.26 8.99
CA LEU A 185 -6.46 14.88 7.86
C LEU A 185 -6.78 13.39 7.96
N MET A 186 -8.07 13.04 7.86
CA MET A 186 -8.54 11.66 7.87
C MET A 186 -9.49 11.45 6.70
N PRO A 187 -9.01 10.82 5.61
CA PRO A 187 -9.87 10.40 4.51
C PRO A 187 -10.80 9.27 4.97
N GLU A 188 -12.07 9.31 4.60
CA GLU A 188 -12.97 8.18 4.76
C GLU A 188 -12.87 7.26 3.54
N ILE A 189 -12.33 6.07 3.76
CA ILE A 189 -12.14 5.09 2.71
C ILE A 189 -13.30 4.10 2.81
N LYS A 190 -14.29 4.23 1.93
CA LYS A 190 -15.33 3.21 1.77
C LYS A 190 -14.68 1.91 1.30
N SER A 191 -15.06 0.80 1.89
CA SER A 191 -14.43 -0.54 1.79
C SER A 191 -14.09 -1.03 0.37
N ASN A 192 -14.74 -0.51 -0.66
CA ASN A 192 -14.55 -0.90 -2.06
C ASN A 192 -13.49 -0.07 -2.83
N LYS A 193 -12.83 0.93 -2.22
CA LYS A 193 -11.83 1.81 -2.88
C LYS A 193 -10.48 1.88 -2.17
N ARG A 194 -10.15 0.90 -1.33
CA ARG A 194 -8.88 0.87 -0.57
C ARG A 194 -7.59 0.82 -1.41
N GLU A 195 -7.68 0.58 -2.71
CA GLU A 195 -6.51 0.27 -3.55
C GLU A 195 -5.98 1.44 -4.40
N MET A 196 -6.53 2.67 -4.30
CA MET A 196 -6.20 3.69 -5.29
C MET A 196 -4.88 4.43 -5.01
N TRP A 197 -4.45 4.57 -3.74
CA TRP A 197 -3.25 5.33 -3.40
C TRP A 197 -2.51 4.72 -2.21
N ASP A 198 -1.21 4.42 -2.37
CA ASP A 198 -0.37 4.07 -1.22
C ASP A 198 -0.09 5.30 -0.34
N THR A 199 0.30 5.05 0.92
CA THR A 199 0.49 6.12 1.91
C THR A 199 1.58 7.12 1.51
N ALA A 200 2.64 6.66 0.84
CA ALA A 200 3.75 7.52 0.42
C ALA A 200 3.34 8.45 -0.73
N THR A 201 2.58 7.93 -1.69
CA THR A 201 2.00 8.73 -2.78
C THR A 201 1.04 9.78 -2.23
N MET A 202 0.22 9.42 -1.23
CA MET A 202 -0.70 10.38 -0.62
C MET A 202 0.02 11.46 0.19
N GLU A 203 1.04 11.12 0.96
CA GLU A 203 1.90 12.10 1.62
C GLU A 203 2.50 13.09 0.62
N PHE A 204 2.96 12.59 -0.53
CA PHE A 204 3.51 13.43 -1.60
C PHE A 204 2.47 14.36 -2.22
N VAL A 205 1.26 13.87 -2.50
CA VAL A 205 0.16 14.68 -3.05
C VAL A 205 -0.24 15.79 -2.08
N ILE A 206 -0.46 15.46 -0.81
CA ILE A 206 -0.82 16.43 0.24
C ILE A 206 0.24 17.53 0.35
N GLU A 207 1.52 17.13 0.41
CA GLU A 207 2.64 18.06 0.54
C GLU A 207 2.75 19.02 -0.66
N ASN A 208 2.63 18.51 -1.88
CA ASN A 208 2.76 19.33 -3.09
C ASN A 208 1.60 20.31 -3.24
N VAL A 209 0.37 19.84 -3.09
CA VAL A 209 -0.81 20.71 -3.24
C VAL A 209 -0.82 21.81 -2.19
N LEU A 210 -0.53 21.48 -0.94
CA LEU A 210 -0.44 22.51 0.10
C LEU A 210 0.75 23.46 -0.12
N SER A 211 1.90 22.94 -0.57
CA SER A 211 3.07 23.78 -0.85
C SER A 211 2.79 24.79 -1.97
N GLU A 212 2.06 24.38 -3.02
CA GLU A 212 1.61 25.25 -4.09
C GLU A 212 0.64 26.33 -3.57
N LEU A 213 -0.35 25.93 -2.76
CA LEU A 213 -1.30 26.88 -2.18
C LEU A 213 -0.66 27.88 -1.21
N TYR A 214 0.44 27.49 -0.54
CA TYR A 214 1.20 28.37 0.36
C TYR A 214 2.35 29.14 -0.30
N GLU A 215 2.55 29.03 -1.63
CA GLU A 215 3.73 29.58 -2.31
C GLU A 215 3.93 31.07 -2.06
N GLU A 216 2.84 31.86 -2.13
CA GLU A 216 2.85 33.31 -1.96
C GLU A 216 2.60 33.77 -0.51
N THR A 217 2.81 32.90 0.48
CA THR A 217 2.58 33.22 1.90
C THR A 217 3.87 33.12 2.72
N ASP A 218 3.81 33.58 3.97
CA ASP A 218 4.85 33.38 4.99
C ASP A 218 4.83 32.01 5.65
N ILE A 219 3.98 31.09 5.15
CA ILE A 219 3.80 29.73 5.64
C ILE A 219 4.47 28.73 4.68
N ALA A 220 5.05 27.68 5.23
CA ALA A 220 5.56 26.55 4.47
C ALA A 220 5.06 25.22 5.06
N VAL A 221 4.86 24.24 4.19
CA VAL A 221 4.66 22.87 4.64
C VAL A 221 6.01 22.33 5.08
N ASP A 222 6.11 21.91 6.33
CA ASP A 222 7.34 21.35 6.91
C ASP A 222 7.43 19.86 6.64
N THR A 223 6.37 19.11 6.94
CA THR A 223 6.30 17.68 6.67
C THR A 223 4.87 17.16 6.67
N VAL A 224 4.66 16.06 5.96
CA VAL A 224 3.44 15.25 5.99
C VAL A 224 3.82 13.82 6.33
N PHE A 225 3.10 13.18 7.23
CA PHE A 225 3.32 11.76 7.56
C PHE A 225 2.04 11.06 7.99
N TYR A 226 1.99 9.78 7.64
CA TYR A 226 0.90 8.90 8.00
C TYR A 226 1.12 8.29 9.39
N GLN A 227 0.02 8.14 10.14
CA GLN A 227 -0.05 7.41 11.39
C GLN A 227 -1.33 6.59 11.43
N GLU A 228 -1.21 5.30 11.75
CA GLU A 228 -2.39 4.45 11.93
C GLU A 228 -3.23 4.88 13.14
N PRO A 229 -4.57 4.73 13.08
CA PRO A 229 -5.36 4.26 11.96
C PRO A 229 -5.86 5.39 11.05
N GLY A 230 -5.31 5.52 9.83
CA GLY A 230 -5.87 6.38 8.79
C GLY A 230 -5.67 7.88 8.96
N ILE A 231 -4.69 8.32 9.76
CA ILE A 231 -4.42 9.72 10.06
C ILE A 231 -3.22 10.23 9.26
N TYR A 232 -3.40 11.30 8.49
CA TYR A 232 -2.30 12.09 7.96
C TYR A 232 -2.09 13.32 8.83
N TRP A 233 -0.92 13.41 9.43
CA TRP A 233 -0.48 14.59 10.14
C TRP A 233 0.28 15.50 9.18
N ILE A 234 -0.10 16.76 9.14
CA ILE A 234 0.55 17.80 8.36
C ILE A 234 1.07 18.84 9.35
N VAL A 235 2.35 19.12 9.26
CA VAL A 235 2.97 20.20 10.03
C VAL A 235 3.30 21.33 9.09
N THR A 236 2.79 22.51 9.37
CA THR A 236 3.17 23.74 8.71
C THR A 236 4.00 24.59 9.66
N GLN A 237 4.92 25.39 9.10
CA GLN A 237 5.77 26.30 9.86
C GLN A 237 5.71 27.71 9.29
N SER A 238 5.88 28.74 10.13
CA SER A 238 6.11 30.09 9.67
C SER A 238 7.51 30.22 9.05
N LYS A 239 7.62 30.82 7.86
CA LYS A 239 8.92 31.12 7.21
C LYS A 239 9.74 32.14 8.00
N GLU A 240 9.07 33.05 8.67
CA GLU A 240 9.66 34.00 9.60
C GLU A 240 9.56 33.45 11.02
N LYS A 241 10.53 33.75 11.88
CA LYS A 241 10.48 33.40 13.32
C LYS A 241 9.50 34.31 14.05
N ALA A 242 8.29 34.42 13.54
CA ALA A 242 7.22 35.23 14.06
C ALA A 242 5.89 34.49 13.95
N PHE A 243 4.93 34.92 14.77
CA PHE A 243 3.57 34.41 14.65
C PHE A 243 2.97 34.89 13.31
N PRO A 244 2.43 34.00 12.46
CA PRO A 244 1.86 34.39 11.19
C PRO A 244 0.73 35.41 11.38
N GLN A 245 0.85 36.57 10.71
CA GLN A 245 -0.14 37.63 10.85
C GLN A 245 -1.38 37.40 9.98
N ASP A 246 -1.28 36.51 8.99
CA ASP A 246 -2.28 36.28 7.94
C ASP A 246 -3.20 35.07 8.25
N GLY A 247 -3.67 34.97 9.50
CA GLY A 247 -4.51 33.85 9.95
C GLY A 247 -5.81 33.67 9.17
N GLY A 248 -6.34 34.72 8.54
CA GLY A 248 -7.52 34.65 7.67
C GLY A 248 -7.22 33.95 6.34
N ARG A 249 -6.09 34.27 5.71
CA ARG A 249 -5.66 33.68 4.43
C ARG A 249 -5.28 32.20 4.61
N ASP A 250 -4.61 31.87 5.71
CA ASP A 250 -4.27 30.48 6.07
C ASP A 250 -5.53 29.59 6.21
N CYS A 251 -6.57 30.09 6.89
CA CYS A 251 -7.84 29.39 6.99
C CYS A 251 -8.52 29.18 5.63
N GLU A 252 -8.44 30.16 4.74
CA GLU A 252 -8.99 30.05 3.38
C GLU A 252 -8.23 29.03 2.53
N ILE A 253 -6.91 29.02 2.61
CA ILE A 253 -6.06 28.04 1.93
C ILE A 253 -6.41 26.61 2.37
N LEU A 254 -6.59 26.39 3.67
CA LEU A 254 -6.98 25.06 4.17
C LEU A 254 -8.37 24.64 3.67
N ARG A 255 -9.34 25.58 3.55
CA ARG A 255 -10.64 25.28 2.96
C ARG A 255 -10.52 24.96 1.48
N GLN A 256 -9.72 25.68 0.71
CA GLN A 256 -9.45 25.38 -0.70
C GLN A 256 -8.77 24.02 -0.86
N PHE A 257 -7.80 23.70 -0.01
CA PHE A 257 -7.14 22.41 0.01
C PHE A 257 -8.13 21.26 0.24
N VAL A 258 -8.98 21.37 1.25
CA VAL A 258 -10.00 20.35 1.56
C VAL A 258 -11.00 20.21 0.40
N ALA A 259 -11.45 21.32 -0.20
CA ALA A 259 -12.33 21.28 -1.37
C ALA A 259 -11.67 20.58 -2.58
N TRP A 260 -10.39 20.86 -2.84
CA TRP A 260 -9.62 20.22 -3.89
C TRP A 260 -9.46 18.72 -3.64
N MET A 261 -9.08 18.32 -2.42
CA MET A 261 -8.94 16.91 -2.02
C MET A 261 -10.26 16.16 -2.20
N ASN A 262 -11.37 16.77 -1.82
CA ASN A 262 -12.71 16.20 -1.95
C ASN A 262 -13.11 16.00 -3.42
N GLU A 263 -12.83 16.97 -4.28
CA GLU A 263 -13.17 16.89 -5.70
C GLU A 263 -12.32 15.84 -6.45
N LYS A 264 -11.02 15.77 -6.16
CA LYS A 264 -10.05 15.03 -6.98
C LYS A 264 -9.66 13.67 -6.41
N ILE A 265 -9.65 13.50 -5.10
CA ILE A 265 -9.03 12.34 -4.44
C ILE A 265 -10.04 11.54 -3.60
N TYR A 266 -10.63 12.14 -2.59
CA TYR A 266 -11.53 11.50 -1.65
C TYR A 266 -12.88 12.20 -1.59
N PRO A 267 -14.00 11.48 -1.81
CA PRO A 267 -15.33 12.09 -1.75
C PRO A 267 -15.71 12.57 -0.35
N GLU A 268 -15.13 11.99 0.68
CA GLU A 268 -15.38 12.34 2.08
C GLU A 268 -14.08 12.35 2.87
N LEU A 269 -13.82 13.44 3.57
CA LEU A 269 -12.68 13.58 4.47
C LEU A 269 -13.00 14.45 5.68
N TRP A 270 -12.34 14.18 6.78
CA TRP A 270 -12.34 15.01 7.97
C TRP A 270 -11.02 15.78 8.07
N CYS A 271 -11.08 17.08 8.34
CA CYS A 271 -9.92 17.93 8.51
C CYS A 271 -10.03 18.77 9.78
N GLY A 272 -9.06 18.62 10.67
CA GLY A 272 -8.93 19.44 11.87
C GLY A 272 -7.63 20.22 11.87
N ALA A 273 -7.71 21.54 12.12
CA ALA A 273 -6.57 22.41 12.18
C ALA A 273 -6.33 22.98 13.59
N GLY A 274 -5.11 22.83 14.07
CA GLY A 274 -4.66 23.36 15.36
C GLY A 274 -4.42 24.87 15.33
N GLN A 275 -3.87 25.39 16.40
CA GLN A 275 -3.42 26.78 16.51
C GLN A 275 -1.94 26.90 16.19
N TRP A 276 -1.49 28.09 15.85
CA TRP A 276 -0.06 28.39 15.77
C TRP A 276 0.55 28.40 17.16
N GLU A 277 1.51 27.54 17.41
CA GLU A 277 2.20 27.42 18.69
C GLU A 277 3.67 27.04 18.52
N SER A 278 4.45 27.18 19.58
CA SER A 278 5.80 26.61 19.66
C SER A 278 5.71 25.07 19.73
N VAL A 279 6.84 24.41 19.59
CA VAL A 279 6.92 22.94 19.69
C VAL A 279 6.33 22.39 20.99
N LEU A 280 6.34 23.14 22.08
CA LEU A 280 5.81 22.74 23.39
C LEU A 280 4.32 22.41 23.37
N GLY A 281 3.54 23.12 22.54
CA GLY A 281 2.09 22.92 22.42
C GLY A 281 1.70 21.74 21.56
N MET A 282 2.58 21.22 20.70
CA MET A 282 2.24 20.28 19.64
C MET A 282 1.67 18.94 20.13
N GLN A 283 2.20 18.38 21.20
CA GLN A 283 1.67 17.15 21.80
C GLN A 283 0.24 17.35 22.33
N LYS A 284 -0.01 18.48 22.99
CA LYS A 284 -1.35 18.82 23.49
C LYS A 284 -2.32 19.04 22.33
N GLN A 285 -1.86 19.73 21.28
CA GLN A 285 -2.67 19.93 20.08
C GLN A 285 -3.06 18.62 19.40
N SER A 286 -2.13 17.67 19.25
CA SER A 286 -2.44 16.38 18.62
C SER A 286 -3.55 15.64 19.38
N ARG A 287 -3.48 15.62 20.72
CA ARG A 287 -4.53 15.02 21.55
C ARG A 287 -5.87 15.76 21.43
N ASN A 288 -5.84 17.08 21.36
CA ASN A 288 -7.06 17.88 21.23
C ASN A 288 -7.70 17.71 19.84
N LEU A 289 -6.89 17.62 18.77
CA LEU A 289 -7.38 17.34 17.43
C LEU A 289 -8.00 15.93 17.33
N GLN A 290 -7.43 14.93 17.99
CA GLN A 290 -8.02 13.60 18.09
C GLN A 290 -9.36 13.62 18.84
N LYS A 291 -9.44 14.33 19.98
CA LYS A 291 -10.71 14.52 20.70
C LYS A 291 -11.74 15.29 19.88
N MET A 292 -11.31 16.31 19.15
CA MET A 292 -12.17 17.05 18.24
C MET A 292 -12.75 16.12 17.16
N ARG A 293 -11.96 15.22 16.59
CA ARG A 293 -12.44 14.20 15.65
C ARG A 293 -13.47 13.28 16.31
N GLU A 294 -13.22 12.80 17.53
CA GLU A 294 -14.15 11.95 18.27
C GLU A 294 -15.48 12.64 18.57
N GLY A 295 -15.47 13.97 18.74
CA GLY A 295 -16.67 14.78 18.98
C GLY A 295 -17.36 15.31 17.71
N SER A 296 -16.83 15.03 16.51
CA SER A 296 -17.34 15.57 15.24
C SER A 296 -17.35 14.55 14.12
N LEU A 297 -17.75 13.31 14.42
CA LEU A 297 -17.75 12.20 13.46
C LEU A 297 -18.70 12.41 12.25
N SER A 298 -19.69 13.27 12.37
CA SER A 298 -20.61 13.62 11.30
C SER A 298 -20.14 14.74 10.36
N VAL A 299 -19.10 15.49 10.76
CA VAL A 299 -18.59 16.60 9.93
C VAL A 299 -17.70 16.05 8.82
N ARG A 300 -18.00 16.44 7.59
CA ARG A 300 -17.30 16.00 6.37
C ARG A 300 -16.99 17.20 5.50
N ASN A 301 -15.82 17.13 4.83
CA ASN A 301 -15.43 18.09 3.79
C ASN A 301 -15.34 19.56 4.25
N GLU A 302 -15.20 19.74 5.55
CA GLU A 302 -15.01 21.05 6.18
C GLU A 302 -13.74 21.05 7.02
N VAL A 303 -13.14 22.23 7.18
CA VAL A 303 -12.02 22.43 8.09
C VAL A 303 -12.56 22.86 9.44
N LEU A 304 -12.34 22.05 10.45
CA LEU A 304 -12.63 22.39 11.84
C LEU A 304 -11.39 23.04 12.49
N PHE A 305 -11.57 24.21 13.05
CA PHE A 305 -10.49 24.91 13.75
C PHE A 305 -10.60 24.67 15.26
N LEU A 306 -9.50 24.29 15.89
CA LEU A 306 -9.47 23.90 17.30
C LEU A 306 -9.91 25.00 18.26
N ASN A 307 -9.69 26.28 17.89
CA ASN A 307 -10.11 27.44 18.69
C ASN A 307 -11.61 27.74 18.59
N GLU A 308 -12.29 27.26 17.56
CA GLU A 308 -13.70 27.51 17.30
C GLU A 308 -14.59 26.31 17.68
N PHE A 309 -13.97 25.12 17.79
CA PHE A 309 -14.68 23.90 18.03
C PHE A 309 -15.21 23.80 19.47
N GLN A 310 -16.52 23.56 19.58
CA GLN A 310 -17.18 23.20 20.81
C GLN A 310 -17.76 21.78 20.62
N ALA A 311 -17.32 20.84 21.46
CA ALA A 311 -17.86 19.49 21.41
C ALA A 311 -19.36 19.50 21.69
N PRO A 312 -20.17 18.80 20.88
CA PRO A 312 -21.59 18.67 21.15
C PRO A 312 -21.81 18.07 22.53
N GLN A 313 -22.66 18.68 23.32
CA GLN A 313 -23.10 18.08 24.58
C GLN A 313 -24.18 17.03 24.27
N THR A 314 -23.77 15.78 24.11
CA THR A 314 -24.69 14.67 23.89
C THR A 314 -25.00 14.01 25.23
N SER A 315 -26.22 14.20 25.75
CA SER A 315 -26.75 13.31 26.78
C SER A 315 -27.40 12.12 26.05
N TYR A 316 -26.70 10.98 26.02
CA TYR A 316 -27.26 9.76 25.48
C TYR A 316 -28.27 9.17 26.46
N GLU A 317 -29.51 9.16 26.09
CA GLU A 317 -30.59 8.40 26.73
C GLU A 317 -31.24 7.49 25.69
N ASN A 318 -31.11 6.18 25.84
CA ASN A 318 -31.77 5.24 24.96
C ASN A 318 -33.22 4.98 25.42
N LYS A 319 -34.11 5.78 24.90
CA LYS A 319 -35.55 5.63 25.20
C LYS A 319 -36.21 4.45 24.47
N GLU A 320 -35.49 3.77 23.57
CA GLU A 320 -35.97 2.67 22.76
C GLU A 320 -35.52 1.29 23.22
N LEU A 321 -34.76 1.18 24.32
CA LEU A 321 -34.22 -0.09 24.82
C LEU A 321 -35.29 -1.18 24.97
N ASP A 322 -36.44 -0.83 25.54
CA ASP A 322 -37.54 -1.78 25.75
C ASP A 322 -38.22 -2.14 24.43
N VAL A 323 -38.27 -1.22 23.47
CA VAL A 323 -38.77 -1.49 22.11
C VAL A 323 -37.83 -2.47 21.40
N TRP A 324 -36.52 -2.30 21.52
CA TRP A 324 -35.56 -3.23 20.93
C TRP A 324 -35.69 -4.65 21.51
N LYS A 325 -35.88 -4.78 22.83
CA LYS A 325 -36.13 -6.07 23.48
C LYS A 325 -37.42 -6.72 22.96
N ALA A 326 -38.50 -5.94 22.80
CA ALA A 326 -39.73 -6.43 22.27
C ALA A 326 -39.59 -6.91 20.81
N LEU A 327 -38.96 -6.13 19.94
CA LEU A 327 -38.74 -6.48 18.54
C LEU A 327 -37.84 -7.72 18.36
N LEU A 328 -36.81 -7.89 19.20
CA LEU A 328 -36.04 -9.13 19.22
C LEU A 328 -36.88 -10.32 19.68
N SER A 329 -37.76 -10.14 20.68
CA SER A 329 -38.62 -11.20 21.16
C SER A 329 -39.65 -11.62 20.13
N GLU A 330 -40.09 -10.69 19.27
CA GLU A 330 -40.95 -10.93 18.11
C GLU A 330 -40.20 -11.42 16.87
N GLU A 331 -38.86 -11.56 16.96
CA GLU A 331 -37.97 -11.96 15.87
C GLU A 331 -38.09 -11.04 14.62
N LYS A 332 -38.19 -9.71 14.84
CA LYS A 332 -38.28 -8.67 13.81
C LYS A 332 -36.98 -7.87 13.68
N PRO A 333 -35.91 -8.43 13.14
CA PRO A 333 -34.60 -7.77 13.06
C PRO A 333 -34.64 -6.52 12.19
N GLU A 334 -35.37 -6.55 11.07
CA GLU A 334 -35.38 -5.43 10.12
C GLU A 334 -36.09 -4.20 10.68
N GLU A 335 -37.15 -4.38 11.47
CA GLU A 335 -37.86 -3.25 12.12
C GLU A 335 -36.96 -2.58 13.18
N LEU A 336 -36.18 -3.38 13.93
CA LEU A 336 -35.20 -2.85 14.87
C LEU A 336 -34.11 -2.05 14.14
N LEU A 337 -33.57 -2.60 13.06
CA LEU A 337 -32.51 -1.94 12.27
C LEU A 337 -33.03 -0.67 11.60
N GLU A 338 -34.23 -0.65 11.09
CA GLU A 338 -34.85 0.55 10.52
C GLU A 338 -35.00 1.67 11.56
N ARG A 339 -35.40 1.34 12.79
CA ARG A 339 -35.50 2.31 13.90
C ARG A 339 -34.12 2.86 14.28
N LEU A 340 -33.12 1.98 14.39
CA LEU A 340 -31.76 2.37 14.67
C LEU A 340 -31.22 3.30 13.59
N GLN A 341 -31.47 2.98 12.32
CA GLN A 341 -31.06 3.81 11.19
C GLN A 341 -31.72 5.19 11.26
N LYS A 342 -33.01 5.27 11.48
CA LYS A 342 -33.73 6.55 11.63
C LYS A 342 -33.20 7.39 12.79
N TYR A 343 -32.82 6.74 13.90
CA TYR A 343 -32.16 7.41 15.01
C TYR A 343 -30.83 8.01 14.62
N LEU A 344 -29.95 7.20 13.99
CA LEU A 344 -28.64 7.64 13.55
C LEU A 344 -28.72 8.71 12.46
N ASP A 345 -29.61 8.58 11.47
CA ASP A 345 -29.84 9.57 10.41
C ASP A 345 -30.28 10.93 10.96
N ARG A 346 -31.12 10.93 12.02
CA ARG A 346 -31.48 12.18 12.70
C ARG A 346 -30.30 12.79 13.43
N THR A 347 -29.59 11.98 14.20
CA THR A 347 -28.46 12.42 15.02
C THR A 347 -27.30 12.95 14.15
N GLU A 348 -27.12 12.36 12.96
CA GLU A 348 -26.12 12.81 11.97
C GLU A 348 -26.49 14.19 11.39
N ARG A 349 -27.77 14.38 11.01
CA ARG A 349 -28.25 15.69 10.51
C ARG A 349 -28.16 16.80 11.56
N GLU A 350 -28.28 16.45 12.85
CA GLU A 350 -28.11 17.36 13.97
C GLU A 350 -26.63 17.61 14.33
N GLY A 351 -25.68 16.97 13.64
CA GLY A 351 -24.24 17.09 13.93
C GLY A 351 -23.81 16.47 15.25
N MET A 352 -24.61 15.56 15.81
CA MET A 352 -24.43 15.01 17.15
C MET A 352 -23.82 13.61 17.21
N ILE A 353 -23.37 13.05 16.08
CA ILE A 353 -22.67 11.76 16.11
C ILE A 353 -21.26 11.98 16.68
N THR A 354 -21.07 11.49 17.89
CA THR A 354 -19.79 11.48 18.59
C THR A 354 -19.36 10.05 18.90
N ARG A 355 -18.08 9.85 19.16
CA ARG A 355 -17.57 8.55 19.59
C ARG A 355 -18.22 8.06 20.87
N GLU A 356 -18.49 8.95 21.82
CA GLU A 356 -19.16 8.62 23.09
C GLU A 356 -20.56 8.08 22.84
N LEU A 357 -21.33 8.73 21.96
CA LEU A 357 -22.67 8.26 21.57
C LEU A 357 -22.59 6.87 20.91
N LEU A 358 -21.67 6.67 19.96
CA LEU A 358 -21.53 5.37 19.32
C LEU A 358 -21.09 4.26 20.28
N VAL A 359 -20.22 4.55 21.24
CA VAL A 359 -19.82 3.61 22.31
C VAL A 359 -21.02 3.22 23.15
N ALA A 360 -21.82 4.19 23.61
CA ALA A 360 -23.00 3.94 24.40
C ALA A 360 -24.05 3.12 23.63
N LEU A 361 -24.34 3.52 22.38
CA LEU A 361 -25.28 2.85 21.49
C LEU A 361 -24.88 1.39 21.21
N ARG A 362 -23.60 1.17 20.88
CA ARG A 362 -23.04 -0.17 20.67
C ARG A 362 -23.15 -1.03 21.94
N THR A 363 -22.85 -0.45 23.08
CA THR A 363 -22.94 -1.15 24.37
C THR A 363 -24.36 -1.60 24.64
N ASP A 364 -25.34 -0.71 24.52
CA ASP A 364 -26.76 -1.02 24.71
C ASP A 364 -27.24 -2.11 23.76
N LEU A 365 -26.94 -1.96 22.47
CA LEU A 365 -27.34 -2.93 21.46
C LEU A 365 -26.74 -4.32 21.75
N THR A 366 -25.44 -4.36 22.06
CA THR A 366 -24.76 -5.61 22.40
C THR A 366 -25.36 -6.26 23.65
N GLN A 367 -25.61 -5.47 24.71
CA GLN A 367 -26.24 -5.97 25.93
C GLN A 367 -27.63 -6.54 25.68
N VAL A 368 -28.45 -5.83 24.91
CA VAL A 368 -29.81 -6.27 24.60
C VAL A 368 -29.82 -7.59 23.83
N VAL A 369 -28.95 -7.69 22.79
CA VAL A 369 -28.84 -8.92 21.99
C VAL A 369 -28.29 -10.09 22.83
N TYR A 370 -27.28 -9.85 23.64
CA TYR A 370 -26.66 -10.89 24.47
C TYR A 370 -27.59 -11.37 25.59
N ALA A 371 -28.33 -10.45 26.22
CA ALA A 371 -29.36 -10.80 27.20
C ALA A 371 -30.45 -11.66 26.57
N TRP A 372 -30.96 -11.24 25.38
CA TRP A 372 -31.98 -11.97 24.64
C TRP A 372 -31.52 -13.39 24.23
N LEU A 373 -30.26 -13.57 23.83
CA LEU A 373 -29.65 -14.88 23.56
C LEU A 373 -29.52 -15.72 24.85
N SER A 374 -29.06 -15.10 25.95
CA SER A 374 -28.88 -15.79 27.23
C SER A 374 -30.18 -16.32 27.84
N GLU A 375 -31.27 -15.58 27.74
CA GLU A 375 -32.63 -16.02 28.16
C GLU A 375 -33.07 -17.29 27.42
N ARG A 376 -32.47 -17.57 26.26
CA ARG A 376 -32.75 -18.73 25.39
C ARG A 376 -31.65 -19.79 25.44
N GLU A 377 -30.78 -19.72 26.47
CA GLU A 377 -29.65 -20.62 26.68
C GLU A 377 -28.65 -20.64 25.53
N ILE A 378 -28.64 -19.61 24.67
CA ILE A 378 -27.71 -19.47 23.56
C ILE A 378 -26.50 -18.66 24.02
N LYS A 379 -25.32 -19.24 23.86
CA LYS A 379 -24.08 -18.57 24.24
C LYS A 379 -23.60 -17.61 23.14
N ALA A 380 -23.63 -16.30 23.41
CA ALA A 380 -23.27 -15.25 22.44
C ALA A 380 -21.89 -15.47 21.79
N TYR A 381 -20.89 -15.95 22.54
CA TYR A 381 -19.56 -16.22 21.97
C TYR A 381 -19.57 -17.30 20.87
N ALA A 382 -20.55 -18.18 20.85
CA ALA A 382 -20.69 -19.19 19.81
C ALA A 382 -20.99 -18.58 18.43
N LEU A 383 -21.61 -17.41 18.43
CA LEU A 383 -22.02 -16.67 17.21
C LEU A 383 -21.02 -15.61 16.79
N PHE A 384 -20.33 -14.98 17.75
CA PHE A 384 -19.64 -13.71 17.52
C PHE A 384 -18.14 -13.72 17.83
N ALA A 385 -17.55 -14.86 18.19
CA ALA A 385 -16.11 -14.94 18.46
C ALA A 385 -15.31 -15.30 17.19
N ASP A 386 -15.48 -14.49 16.15
CA ASP A 386 -14.70 -14.59 14.91
C ASP A 386 -14.00 -13.24 14.60
N ALA A 387 -12.98 -13.30 13.75
CA ALA A 387 -12.17 -12.12 13.40
C ALA A 387 -13.00 -11.04 12.68
N ASP A 388 -13.99 -11.44 11.90
CA ASP A 388 -14.85 -10.50 11.16
C ASP A 388 -15.73 -9.70 12.12
N MET A 389 -16.31 -10.37 13.11
CA MET A 389 -17.10 -9.70 14.14
C MET A 389 -16.26 -8.79 15.04
N GLU A 390 -15.01 -9.17 15.34
CA GLU A 390 -14.07 -8.28 16.05
C GLU A 390 -13.75 -7.02 15.24
N ASN A 391 -13.55 -7.17 13.93
CA ASN A 391 -13.31 -6.04 13.04
C ASN A 391 -14.53 -5.12 12.96
N LEU A 392 -15.73 -5.66 12.76
CA LEU A 392 -16.98 -4.91 12.75
C LEU A 392 -17.21 -4.19 14.08
N HIS A 393 -16.97 -4.87 15.21
CA HIS A 393 -17.06 -4.28 16.54
C HIS A 393 -16.09 -3.10 16.72
N ARG A 394 -14.85 -3.22 16.23
CA ARG A 394 -13.86 -2.14 16.29
C ARG A 394 -14.25 -0.97 15.40
N ASN A 395 -14.66 -1.27 14.17
CA ASN A 395 -14.98 -0.27 13.16
C ASN A 395 -16.29 0.48 13.44
N SER A 396 -17.22 -0.11 14.20
CA SER A 396 -18.52 0.51 14.54
C SER A 396 -18.44 1.89 15.19
N LEU A 397 -17.26 2.31 15.65
CA LEU A 397 -17.01 3.61 16.26
C LEU A 397 -16.46 4.67 15.28
N TYR A 398 -16.32 4.35 14.01
CA TYR A 398 -15.83 5.32 13.02
C TYR A 398 -16.92 6.20 12.45
N GLY A 399 -18.17 5.72 12.41
CA GLY A 399 -19.27 6.49 11.88
C GLY A 399 -20.60 5.76 11.93
N ARG A 400 -21.62 6.38 11.31
CA ARG A 400 -22.98 5.86 11.20
C ARG A 400 -23.04 4.56 10.38
N GLU A 401 -22.36 4.53 9.24
CA GLU A 401 -22.41 3.39 8.31
C GLU A 401 -21.81 2.13 8.97
N GLU A 402 -20.65 2.26 9.61
CA GLU A 402 -19.99 1.16 10.28
C GLU A 402 -20.75 0.67 11.51
N MET A 403 -21.44 1.58 12.23
CA MET A 403 -22.34 1.20 13.31
C MET A 403 -23.53 0.40 12.78
N MET A 404 -24.12 0.79 11.65
CA MET A 404 -25.24 0.07 11.04
C MET A 404 -24.80 -1.29 10.49
N GLU A 405 -23.61 -1.39 9.93
CA GLU A 405 -23.05 -2.67 9.48
C GLU A 405 -22.86 -3.64 10.64
N TYR A 406 -22.23 -3.19 11.73
CA TYR A 406 -22.08 -3.96 12.96
C TYR A 406 -23.45 -4.40 13.53
N ALA A 407 -24.39 -3.46 13.65
CA ALA A 407 -25.73 -3.72 14.16
C ALA A 407 -26.48 -4.76 13.30
N GLY A 408 -26.39 -4.62 11.98
CA GLY A 408 -27.00 -5.51 11.01
C GLY A 408 -26.52 -6.95 11.18
N VAL A 409 -25.21 -7.16 11.25
CA VAL A 409 -24.64 -8.50 11.45
C VAL A 409 -25.01 -9.05 12.83
N LEU A 410 -24.87 -8.24 13.90
CA LEU A 410 -25.17 -8.67 15.27
C LEU A 410 -26.63 -9.14 15.42
N VAL A 411 -27.58 -8.33 14.95
CA VAL A 411 -29.02 -8.56 15.15
C VAL A 411 -29.52 -9.70 14.24
N ARG A 412 -29.18 -9.66 12.94
CA ARG A 412 -29.64 -10.69 11.99
C ARG A 412 -29.09 -12.07 12.34
N LYS A 413 -27.79 -12.17 12.63
CA LYS A 413 -27.13 -13.44 12.97
C LYS A 413 -27.72 -14.06 14.24
N ALA A 414 -28.04 -13.21 15.24
CA ALA A 414 -28.71 -13.66 16.47
C ALA A 414 -30.12 -14.25 16.20
N VAL A 415 -30.95 -13.55 15.44
CA VAL A 415 -32.31 -13.97 15.14
C VAL A 415 -32.35 -15.20 14.21
N GLN A 416 -31.51 -15.22 13.17
CA GLN A 416 -31.38 -16.35 12.25
C GLN A 416 -30.99 -17.63 12.99
N TYR A 417 -30.00 -17.54 13.90
CA TYR A 417 -29.59 -18.70 14.69
C TYR A 417 -30.70 -19.21 15.59
N ARG A 418 -31.48 -18.31 16.20
CA ARG A 418 -32.66 -18.69 17.00
C ARG A 418 -33.71 -19.40 16.17
N GLN A 419 -34.04 -18.89 15.00
CA GLN A 419 -35.01 -19.52 14.08
C GLN A 419 -34.53 -20.88 13.61
N TYR A 420 -33.21 -21.00 13.40
CA TYR A 420 -32.59 -22.26 13.01
C TYR A 420 -32.71 -23.33 14.09
N ILE A 421 -32.38 -23.03 15.37
CA ILE A 421 -32.51 -23.97 16.48
C ILE A 421 -33.96 -24.43 16.66
N ASN A 422 -34.95 -23.55 16.43
CA ASN A 422 -36.34 -23.89 16.57
C ASN A 422 -36.87 -24.84 15.49
N LYS A 423 -36.17 -24.97 14.35
CA LYS A 423 -36.68 -25.70 13.17
C LYS A 423 -36.07 -27.07 12.96
N SER A 424 -35.04 -27.48 13.70
CA SER A 424 -34.25 -28.61 13.21
C SER A 424 -33.66 -29.54 14.24
N ASP A 425 -33.26 -30.75 13.72
CA ASP A 425 -32.32 -31.71 14.28
C ASP A 425 -31.02 -31.03 14.76
N SER A 426 -30.24 -31.72 15.60
CA SER A 426 -29.03 -31.12 16.17
C SER A 426 -28.11 -30.54 15.11
N VAL A 427 -27.44 -29.43 15.43
CA VAL A 427 -26.40 -28.78 14.61
C VAL A 427 -25.45 -29.79 13.97
N THR A 428 -25.06 -30.79 14.78
CA THR A 428 -24.15 -31.84 14.37
C THR A 428 -24.76 -32.76 13.31
N SER A 429 -26.07 -33.04 13.39
CA SER A 429 -26.76 -33.88 12.40
C SER A 429 -26.79 -33.22 11.03
N GLN A 430 -26.97 -31.89 10.98
CA GLN A 430 -26.98 -31.15 9.72
C GLN A 430 -25.58 -31.05 9.10
N VAL A 431 -24.55 -30.80 9.91
CA VAL A 431 -23.15 -30.83 9.44
C VAL A 431 -22.82 -32.21 8.88
N CYS A 432 -23.25 -33.32 9.56
CA CYS A 432 -23.06 -34.66 9.04
C CYS A 432 -23.81 -34.86 7.71
N ALA A 433 -25.06 -34.44 7.61
CA ALA A 433 -25.85 -34.54 6.36
C ALA A 433 -25.19 -33.78 5.20
N TYR A 434 -24.68 -32.59 5.45
CA TYR A 434 -23.95 -31.81 4.45
C TYR A 434 -22.67 -32.54 4.01
N ILE A 435 -21.86 -33.00 4.96
CA ILE A 435 -20.63 -33.77 4.67
C ILE A 435 -20.97 -35.05 3.88
N ASP A 436 -22.02 -35.75 4.25
CA ASP A 436 -22.47 -36.97 3.58
C ASP A 436 -22.92 -36.74 2.14
N ALA A 437 -23.42 -35.55 1.82
CA ALA A 437 -23.79 -35.14 0.47
C ALA A 437 -22.59 -34.64 -0.36
N HIS A 438 -21.64 -33.96 0.27
CA HIS A 438 -20.56 -33.22 -0.41
C HIS A 438 -19.14 -33.77 -0.14
N TYR A 439 -18.97 -34.93 0.48
CA TYR A 439 -17.65 -35.50 0.85
C TYR A 439 -16.65 -35.62 -0.29
N ARG A 440 -17.10 -35.61 -1.54
CA ARG A 440 -16.24 -35.66 -2.74
C ARG A 440 -15.58 -34.36 -3.07
N GLU A 441 -16.13 -33.25 -2.59
CA GLU A 441 -15.70 -31.89 -2.84
C GLU A 441 -14.72 -31.43 -1.77
N GLU A 442 -14.10 -30.29 -1.96
CA GLU A 442 -13.31 -29.65 -0.93
C GLU A 442 -14.27 -28.91 0.01
N ILE A 443 -14.36 -29.36 1.24
CA ILE A 443 -15.24 -28.78 2.26
C ILE A 443 -14.41 -27.88 3.17
N HIS A 444 -14.71 -26.57 3.17
CA HIS A 444 -14.09 -25.61 4.06
C HIS A 444 -14.87 -25.48 5.38
N ARG A 445 -14.14 -25.22 6.48
CA ARG A 445 -14.78 -25.07 7.80
C ARG A 445 -15.70 -23.86 7.89
N GLU A 446 -15.37 -22.84 7.14
CA GLU A 446 -16.11 -21.60 7.01
C GLU A 446 -17.51 -21.87 6.44
N GLU A 447 -17.63 -22.66 5.38
CA GLU A 447 -18.89 -23.08 4.77
C GLU A 447 -19.79 -23.84 5.76
N LEU A 448 -19.19 -24.72 6.54
CA LEU A 448 -19.93 -25.44 7.59
C LEU A 448 -20.38 -24.51 8.72
N GLY A 449 -19.56 -23.52 9.06
CA GLY A 449 -19.91 -22.48 10.02
C GLY A 449 -21.10 -21.63 9.56
N GLU A 450 -21.10 -21.22 8.30
CA GLU A 450 -22.18 -20.46 7.67
C GLU A 450 -23.48 -21.27 7.59
N LEU A 451 -23.38 -22.56 7.20
CA LEU A 451 -24.53 -23.45 7.12
C LEU A 451 -25.31 -23.54 8.43
N VAL A 452 -24.61 -23.52 9.56
CA VAL A 452 -25.22 -23.68 10.89
C VAL A 452 -25.21 -22.39 11.72
N PHE A 453 -24.83 -21.25 11.12
CA PHE A 453 -24.75 -19.93 11.75
C PHE A 453 -23.87 -19.89 13.02
N LEU A 454 -22.80 -20.70 13.05
CA LEU A 454 -21.84 -20.76 14.16
C LEU A 454 -20.44 -20.36 13.70
N ASN A 455 -19.65 -19.80 14.62
CA ASN A 455 -18.22 -19.66 14.32
C ASN A 455 -17.55 -21.04 14.26
N THR A 456 -16.51 -21.13 13.45
CA THR A 456 -15.80 -22.38 13.10
C THR A 456 -15.20 -23.09 14.31
N ASP A 457 -14.68 -22.34 15.29
CA ASP A 457 -14.05 -22.91 16.48
C ASP A 457 -15.08 -23.52 17.44
N TYR A 458 -16.20 -22.83 17.59
CA TYR A 458 -17.29 -23.34 18.42
C TYR A 458 -17.94 -24.56 17.79
N LEU A 459 -18.20 -24.52 16.48
CA LEU A 459 -18.70 -25.67 15.72
C LEU A 459 -17.79 -26.88 15.89
N SER A 460 -16.47 -26.68 15.74
CA SER A 460 -15.48 -27.77 15.89
C SER A 460 -15.51 -28.38 17.29
N ARG A 461 -15.70 -27.56 18.34
CA ARG A 461 -15.82 -28.04 19.74
C ARG A 461 -17.10 -28.83 19.98
N ILE A 462 -18.26 -28.34 19.51
CA ILE A 462 -19.55 -29.06 19.65
C ILE A 462 -19.47 -30.37 18.89
N PHE A 463 -19.04 -30.35 17.63
CA PHE A 463 -18.98 -31.53 16.78
C PHE A 463 -18.10 -32.63 17.42
N LYS A 464 -16.90 -32.23 17.92
CA LYS A 464 -16.02 -33.17 18.62
C LYS A 464 -16.62 -33.70 19.92
N LYS A 465 -17.36 -32.85 20.66
CA LYS A 465 -18.04 -33.27 21.90
C LYS A 465 -19.16 -34.30 21.63
N GLU A 466 -19.95 -34.08 20.57
CA GLU A 466 -21.11 -34.95 20.27
C GLU A 466 -20.74 -36.21 19.46
N LYS A 467 -19.82 -36.09 18.50
CA LYS A 467 -19.39 -37.19 17.64
C LYS A 467 -18.14 -37.94 18.12
N GLY A 468 -17.42 -37.37 19.10
CA GLY A 468 -16.16 -37.92 19.60
C GLY A 468 -14.95 -37.72 18.70
N ILE A 469 -15.14 -37.22 17.46
CA ILE A 469 -14.11 -37.01 16.46
C ILE A 469 -14.18 -35.62 15.86
N SER A 470 -13.07 -35.14 15.28
CA SER A 470 -13.07 -33.86 14.59
C SER A 470 -13.85 -33.90 13.26
N ILE A 471 -14.33 -32.76 12.78
CA ILE A 471 -14.98 -32.61 11.46
C ILE A 471 -14.09 -33.21 10.36
N SER A 472 -12.79 -32.86 10.35
CA SER A 472 -11.85 -33.36 9.35
C SER A 472 -11.73 -34.90 9.40
N ASN A 473 -11.72 -35.47 10.60
CA ASN A 473 -11.69 -36.94 10.75
C ASN A 473 -13.00 -37.58 10.29
N TYR A 474 -14.15 -36.92 10.50
CA TYR A 474 -15.43 -37.42 10.01
C TYR A 474 -15.47 -37.44 8.46
N ILE A 475 -14.97 -36.37 7.80
CA ILE A 475 -14.83 -36.34 6.33
C ILE A 475 -13.93 -37.47 5.84
N ILE A 476 -12.78 -37.68 6.50
CA ILE A 476 -11.85 -38.75 6.16
C ILE A 476 -12.52 -40.14 6.32
N GLN A 477 -13.19 -40.39 7.44
CA GLN A 477 -13.91 -41.64 7.68
C GLN A 477 -14.95 -41.91 6.61
N LYS A 478 -15.74 -40.88 6.23
CA LYS A 478 -16.75 -40.99 5.17
C LYS A 478 -16.12 -41.34 3.82
N ARG A 479 -15.05 -40.65 3.44
CA ARG A 479 -14.31 -40.95 2.20
C ARG A 479 -13.73 -42.36 2.17
N VAL A 480 -13.17 -42.80 3.28
CA VAL A 480 -12.60 -44.16 3.42
C VAL A 480 -13.69 -45.21 3.37
N GLU A 481 -14.83 -44.98 4.01
CA GLU A 481 -15.98 -45.91 3.97
C GLU A 481 -16.50 -46.08 2.54
N GLU A 482 -16.71 -44.98 1.81
CA GLU A 482 -17.16 -45.02 0.43
C GLU A 482 -16.11 -45.62 -0.52
N ALA A 483 -14.80 -45.35 -0.27
CA ALA A 483 -13.72 -45.97 -1.01
C ALA A 483 -13.71 -47.52 -0.77
N LYS A 484 -13.95 -47.96 0.46
CA LYS A 484 -14.04 -49.40 0.78
C LYS A 484 -15.20 -50.06 0.04
N LYS A 485 -16.38 -49.41 -0.03
CA LYS A 485 -17.52 -49.91 -0.81
C LYS A 485 -17.15 -50.05 -2.30
N LEU A 486 -16.54 -49.01 -2.90
CA LEU A 486 -16.14 -49.04 -4.30
C LEU A 486 -15.06 -50.08 -4.60
N LEU A 487 -14.09 -50.25 -3.70
CA LEU A 487 -13.02 -51.25 -3.85
C LEU A 487 -13.54 -52.69 -3.80
N THR A 488 -14.60 -52.94 -3.02
CA THR A 488 -15.18 -54.29 -2.83
C THR A 488 -16.32 -54.61 -3.82
N GLN A 489 -16.99 -53.58 -4.35
CA GLN A 489 -18.18 -53.75 -5.19
C GLN A 489 -17.96 -53.40 -6.67
N SER A 490 -16.78 -52.92 -7.04
CA SER A 490 -16.48 -52.50 -8.42
C SER A 490 -15.09 -52.94 -8.87
N THR A 491 -14.89 -52.96 -10.19
CA THR A 491 -13.60 -53.25 -10.85
C THR A 491 -12.83 -51.95 -11.18
N LEU A 492 -13.29 -50.78 -10.71
CA LEU A 492 -12.67 -49.51 -10.98
C LEU A 492 -11.18 -49.49 -10.59
N PRO A 493 -10.28 -48.90 -11.38
CA PRO A 493 -8.89 -48.70 -10.97
C PRO A 493 -8.78 -47.95 -9.64
N ILE A 494 -7.82 -48.29 -8.81
CA ILE A 494 -7.68 -47.69 -7.47
C ILE A 494 -7.47 -46.18 -7.56
N ASN A 495 -6.75 -45.69 -8.58
CA ASN A 495 -6.61 -44.27 -8.85
C ASN A 495 -7.95 -43.59 -9.13
N THR A 496 -8.84 -44.25 -9.87
CA THR A 496 -10.18 -43.73 -10.16
C THR A 496 -11.02 -43.70 -8.87
N VAL A 497 -10.92 -44.71 -8.03
CA VAL A 497 -11.59 -44.71 -6.71
C VAL A 497 -11.08 -43.57 -5.84
N SER A 498 -9.75 -43.31 -5.81
CA SER A 498 -9.16 -42.19 -5.07
C SER A 498 -9.77 -40.85 -5.51
N LEU A 499 -9.81 -40.59 -6.81
CA LEU A 499 -10.40 -39.36 -7.37
C LEU A 499 -11.91 -39.27 -7.08
N TYR A 500 -12.63 -40.38 -7.20
CA TYR A 500 -14.08 -40.42 -6.99
C TYR A 500 -14.49 -40.08 -5.56
N VAL A 501 -13.66 -40.44 -4.57
CA VAL A 501 -13.92 -40.09 -3.17
C VAL A 501 -13.29 -38.76 -2.72
N GLY A 502 -12.77 -37.95 -3.63
CA GLY A 502 -12.31 -36.60 -3.38
C GLY A 502 -10.83 -36.46 -2.99
N TYR A 503 -9.96 -37.41 -3.39
CA TYR A 503 -8.51 -37.28 -3.21
C TYR A 503 -7.80 -37.03 -4.55
N SER A 504 -7.21 -35.86 -4.73
CA SER A 504 -6.37 -35.56 -5.90
C SER A 504 -4.98 -36.20 -5.83
N ASN A 505 -4.48 -36.50 -4.62
CA ASN A 505 -3.18 -37.13 -4.41
C ASN A 505 -3.32 -38.59 -4.01
N PHE A 506 -2.92 -39.48 -4.90
CA PHE A 506 -3.01 -40.94 -4.71
C PHE A 506 -2.16 -41.49 -3.55
N SER A 507 -0.96 -40.94 -3.35
CA SER A 507 -0.09 -41.34 -2.25
C SER A 507 -0.69 -40.99 -0.89
N TYR A 508 -1.28 -39.81 -0.79
CA TYR A 508 -2.00 -39.36 0.40
C TYR A 508 -3.24 -40.24 0.67
N PHE A 509 -4.03 -40.52 -0.37
CA PHE A 509 -5.17 -41.46 -0.26
C PHE A 509 -4.75 -42.81 0.28
N THR A 510 -3.70 -43.42 -0.29
CA THR A 510 -3.21 -44.76 0.12
C THR A 510 -2.80 -44.76 1.59
N LYS A 511 -2.11 -43.75 2.04
CA LYS A 511 -1.73 -43.58 3.45
C LYS A 511 -2.97 -43.45 4.34
N MET A 512 -3.88 -42.54 4.03
CA MET A 512 -5.09 -42.29 4.81
C MET A 512 -6.00 -43.51 4.88
N PHE A 513 -6.15 -44.23 3.77
CA PHE A 513 -6.93 -45.46 3.73
C PHE A 513 -6.31 -46.54 4.63
N LYS A 514 -4.98 -46.73 4.58
CA LYS A 514 -4.28 -47.68 5.41
C LYS A 514 -4.35 -47.31 6.90
N ASP A 515 -4.16 -46.06 7.23
CA ASP A 515 -4.20 -45.55 8.61
C ASP A 515 -5.59 -45.77 9.26
N ASN A 516 -6.67 -45.71 8.46
CA ASN A 516 -8.05 -45.85 8.96
C ASN A 516 -8.59 -47.28 8.87
N THR A 517 -8.06 -48.14 7.98
CA THR A 517 -8.59 -49.51 7.77
C THR A 517 -7.64 -50.62 8.19
N GLY A 518 -6.36 -50.30 8.41
CA GLY A 518 -5.28 -51.26 8.69
C GLY A 518 -4.68 -51.92 7.44
N TYR A 519 -5.30 -51.78 6.26
CA TYR A 519 -4.90 -52.41 5.01
C TYR A 519 -4.68 -51.39 3.89
N ALA A 520 -3.75 -51.69 2.97
CA ALA A 520 -3.64 -50.90 1.76
C ALA A 520 -4.87 -51.11 0.84
N PRO A 521 -5.26 -50.13 0.00
CA PRO A 521 -6.42 -50.24 -0.90
C PRO A 521 -6.39 -51.49 -1.79
N LEU A 522 -5.20 -51.89 -2.27
CA LEU A 522 -5.01 -53.11 -3.06
C LEU A 522 -5.23 -54.38 -2.25
N GLU A 523 -4.77 -54.42 -1.01
CA GLU A 523 -4.96 -55.54 -0.09
C GLU A 523 -6.44 -55.69 0.28
N CYS A 524 -7.12 -54.56 0.54
CA CYS A 524 -8.54 -54.56 0.79
C CYS A 524 -9.34 -55.15 -0.38
N ARG A 525 -9.02 -54.80 -1.62
CA ARG A 525 -9.66 -55.36 -2.81
C ARG A 525 -9.44 -56.89 -2.92
N ARG A 526 -8.21 -57.36 -2.74
CA ARG A 526 -7.88 -58.80 -2.85
C ARG A 526 -8.61 -59.66 -1.80
N SER A 527 -8.68 -59.21 -0.56
CA SER A 527 -9.33 -59.95 0.53
C SER A 527 -10.84 -60.15 0.32
N PHE A 528 -11.48 -59.40 -0.57
CA PHE A 528 -12.90 -59.56 -0.93
C PHE A 528 -13.12 -60.19 -2.30
N SER A 529 -12.09 -60.30 -3.16
CA SER A 529 -12.17 -61.01 -4.44
C SER A 529 -11.96 -62.54 -4.29
N GLU A 530 -11.49 -63.00 -3.12
CA GLU A 530 -11.25 -64.43 -2.78
C GLU A 530 -12.42 -65.03 -1.99
N LYS A 531 -13.50 -64.32 -1.75
CA LYS A 531 -14.76 -64.78 -1.20
C LYS A 531 -15.87 -64.73 -2.26
#